data_a9e20409520dd110a2303569f181e074
#
_entry.id   a9e20409520dd110a2303569f181e074
#
_cell.length_a   1.000
_cell.length_b   1.000
_cell.length_c   1.000
_cell.angle_alpha   90.00
_cell.angle_beta   90.00
_cell.angle_gamma   90.00
#
_symmetry.space_group_name_H-M   'P 1'
#
loop_
_entity.id
_entity.type
_entity.pdbx_description
1 polymer ?
#
loop_
_entity_poly.entity_id
_entity_poly.type
_entity_poly.pdbx_seq_one_letter_code
_entity_poly.pdbx_strand_id
1 'polypeptide(L)'
;ALLENAVEEGINFFDTADTYGDGFGEEILATVLGHKRNDIVIATKFGYDIYDPTPRDGHKERAQKFDKEFVKYACEQSLRRLGTDYIDLYQAHNIKLADLERDELFETLEQLQFEGKIRHYGVALGPDIGWVEEGEYTLTQRQVASAQVIYSIMEQDPAKRFIRLAEENEVGLLSRVPHASNTLTGEFDDGLPTFDADDHRAHRKNEWLEEAMKKVARVRFLVQEDTRTMAQSAIQFVLKQPSIISVLPNFTNLSELKEYTSALETPEISDEEQAKLDELWEHGFDVSEPEPQFREI
;
A
#
# COMPACT_ATOMS: atom_id res chain seq x y z
N ALA A 1 -3.36 -15.59 -15.83
CA ALA A 1 -1.93 -15.94 -15.85
C ALA A 1 -1.16 -15.33 -14.68
N LEU A 2 -0.93 -13.98 -14.59
CA LEU A 2 -0.05 -13.42 -13.55
C LEU A 2 -0.58 -13.62 -12.12
N LEU A 3 -1.87 -13.40 -11.87
CA LEU A 3 -2.50 -13.64 -10.56
C LEU A 3 -2.50 -15.13 -10.15
N GLU A 4 -2.69 -16.04 -11.09
CA GLU A 4 -2.59 -17.49 -10.83
C GLU A 4 -1.16 -17.87 -10.45
N ASN A 5 -0.17 -17.37 -11.19
CA ASN A 5 1.24 -17.58 -10.84
C ASN A 5 1.57 -16.99 -9.45
N ALA A 6 0.96 -15.86 -9.07
CA ALA A 6 1.17 -15.29 -7.74
C ALA A 6 0.72 -16.27 -6.63
N VAL A 7 -0.41 -16.96 -6.81
CA VAL A 7 -0.85 -17.99 -5.87
C VAL A 7 0.07 -19.21 -5.90
N GLU A 8 0.58 -19.59 -7.07
CA GLU A 8 1.55 -20.70 -7.20
C GLU A 8 2.87 -20.38 -6.51
N GLU A 9 3.31 -19.13 -6.53
CA GLU A 9 4.49 -18.64 -5.79
C GLU A 9 4.21 -18.37 -4.29
N GLY A 10 3.03 -18.73 -3.79
CA GLY A 10 2.68 -18.67 -2.38
C GLY A 10 2.01 -17.38 -1.90
N ILE A 11 1.74 -16.42 -2.78
CA ILE A 11 0.97 -15.22 -2.40
C ILE A 11 -0.48 -15.63 -2.14
N ASN A 12 -0.97 -15.28 -0.96
CA ASN A 12 -2.35 -15.54 -0.56
C ASN A 12 -3.12 -14.28 -0.12
N PHE A 13 -2.49 -13.11 -0.07
CA PHE A 13 -3.11 -11.84 0.28
C PHE A 13 -3.17 -10.93 -0.95
N PHE A 14 -4.38 -10.51 -1.36
CA PHE A 14 -4.63 -9.67 -2.52
C PHE A 14 -5.32 -8.39 -2.10
N ASP A 15 -4.67 -7.24 -2.33
CA ASP A 15 -5.21 -5.92 -2.03
C ASP A 15 -5.71 -5.24 -3.30
N THR A 16 -6.96 -4.79 -3.29
CA THR A 16 -7.59 -4.03 -4.36
C THR A 16 -8.38 -2.85 -3.79
N ALA A 17 -9.19 -2.19 -4.61
CA ALA A 17 -10.15 -1.17 -4.18
C ALA A 17 -11.30 -1.10 -5.18
N ASP A 18 -12.46 -0.63 -4.70
CA ASP A 18 -13.62 -0.36 -5.54
C ASP A 18 -13.34 0.72 -6.60
N THR A 19 -12.43 1.66 -6.32
CA THR A 19 -12.02 2.72 -7.25
C THR A 19 -11.07 2.25 -8.35
N TYR A 20 -10.45 1.06 -8.22
CA TYR A 20 -9.48 0.61 -9.21
C TYR A 20 -10.20 0.13 -10.48
N GLY A 21 -10.18 1.02 -11.51
CA GLY A 21 -10.95 0.83 -12.72
C GLY A 21 -12.47 0.80 -12.48
N ASP A 22 -12.96 1.56 -11.50
CA ASP A 22 -14.37 1.65 -11.10
C ASP A 22 -15.00 0.25 -10.87
N GLY A 23 -14.30 -0.58 -10.10
CA GLY A 23 -14.70 -1.95 -9.74
C GLY A 23 -14.01 -3.06 -10.53
N PHE A 24 -13.31 -2.75 -11.62
CA PHE A 24 -12.63 -3.76 -12.45
C PHE A 24 -11.58 -4.56 -11.67
N GLY A 25 -10.87 -3.91 -10.72
CA GLY A 25 -9.90 -4.59 -9.85
C GLY A 25 -10.52 -5.73 -9.04
N GLU A 26 -11.74 -5.56 -8.54
CA GLU A 26 -12.48 -6.60 -7.82
C GLU A 26 -13.02 -7.69 -8.78
N GLU A 27 -13.53 -7.30 -9.95
CA GLU A 27 -14.04 -8.25 -10.96
C GLU A 27 -12.94 -9.16 -11.51
N ILE A 28 -11.72 -8.64 -11.72
CA ILE A 28 -10.60 -9.46 -12.21
C ILE A 28 -10.16 -10.48 -11.16
N LEU A 29 -10.14 -10.12 -9.87
CA LEU A 29 -9.88 -11.07 -8.79
C LEU A 29 -10.93 -12.18 -8.75
N ALA A 30 -12.21 -11.84 -8.84
CA ALA A 30 -13.30 -12.81 -8.90
C ALA A 30 -13.17 -13.75 -10.10
N THR A 31 -12.90 -13.21 -11.29
CA THR A 31 -12.79 -13.97 -12.53
C THR A 31 -11.62 -14.95 -12.49
N VAL A 32 -10.46 -14.52 -11.99
CA VAL A 32 -9.24 -15.32 -12.04
C VAL A 32 -9.09 -16.21 -10.82
N LEU A 33 -9.39 -15.71 -9.62
CA LEU A 33 -9.12 -16.39 -8.35
C LEU A 33 -10.39 -16.83 -7.58
N GLY A 34 -11.59 -16.58 -8.11
CA GLY A 34 -12.84 -16.93 -7.42
C GLY A 34 -12.94 -18.41 -7.05
N HIS A 35 -12.37 -19.31 -7.86
CA HIS A 35 -12.30 -20.75 -7.57
C HIS A 35 -11.36 -21.10 -6.38
N LYS A 36 -10.51 -20.17 -5.95
CA LYS A 36 -9.59 -20.29 -4.79
C LYS A 36 -10.01 -19.41 -3.61
N ARG A 37 -11.26 -18.91 -3.59
CA ARG A 37 -11.74 -17.93 -2.61
C ARG A 37 -11.42 -18.28 -1.16
N ASN A 38 -11.49 -19.56 -0.81
CA ASN A 38 -11.23 -20.03 0.56
C ASN A 38 -9.75 -20.16 0.91
N ASP A 39 -8.87 -20.10 -0.07
CA ASP A 39 -7.43 -20.24 0.09
C ASP A 39 -6.70 -18.89 0.08
N ILE A 40 -7.43 -17.80 -0.18
CA ILE A 40 -6.88 -16.45 -0.30
C ILE A 40 -7.57 -15.46 0.62
N VAL A 41 -6.84 -14.42 0.98
CA VAL A 41 -7.32 -13.25 1.72
C VAL A 41 -7.52 -12.10 0.72
N ILE A 42 -8.72 -11.56 0.67
CA ILE A 42 -9.05 -10.41 -0.19
C ILE A 42 -9.25 -9.17 0.69
N ALA A 43 -8.41 -8.18 0.46
CA ALA A 43 -8.58 -6.83 0.98
C ALA A 43 -9.11 -5.92 -0.13
N THR A 44 -10.17 -5.18 0.17
CA THR A 44 -10.66 -4.11 -0.72
C THR A 44 -10.97 -2.86 0.07
N LYS A 45 -11.23 -1.77 -0.62
CA LYS A 45 -11.37 -0.44 -0.02
C LYS A 45 -12.66 0.22 -0.50
N PHE A 46 -13.18 1.14 0.32
CA PHE A 46 -14.37 1.93 0.07
C PHE A 46 -14.17 3.38 0.49
N GLY A 47 -15.06 4.25 0.07
CA GLY A 47 -15.10 5.64 0.50
C GLY A 47 -15.27 6.62 -0.66
N TYR A 48 -14.71 6.32 -1.82
CA TYR A 48 -14.93 7.14 -3.00
C TYR A 48 -16.24 6.78 -3.71
N ASP A 49 -17.02 7.81 -4.07
CA ASP A 49 -18.30 7.59 -4.78
C ASP A 49 -18.09 7.26 -6.26
N ILE A 50 -17.79 6.01 -6.53
CA ILE A 50 -17.66 5.49 -7.90
C ILE A 50 -19.03 5.28 -8.57
N TYR A 51 -20.11 5.43 -7.82
CA TYR A 51 -21.49 5.22 -8.30
C TYR A 51 -22.12 6.50 -8.82
N ASP A 52 -21.51 7.67 -8.58
CA ASP A 52 -21.91 8.93 -9.18
C ASP A 52 -21.60 8.88 -10.69
N PRO A 53 -22.64 9.01 -11.58
CA PRO A 53 -22.44 8.97 -13.01
C PRO A 53 -21.76 10.20 -13.60
N THR A 54 -21.47 11.21 -12.79
CA THR A 54 -20.79 12.42 -13.25
C THR A 54 -19.39 12.09 -13.76
N PRO A 55 -19.05 12.45 -15.00
CA PRO A 55 -17.72 12.21 -15.54
C PRO A 55 -16.63 12.84 -14.66
N ARG A 56 -15.53 12.12 -14.48
CA ARG A 56 -14.37 12.67 -13.77
C ARG A 56 -13.80 13.85 -14.55
N ASP A 57 -13.51 14.93 -13.84
CA ASP A 57 -12.81 16.08 -14.38
C ASP A 57 -11.28 15.84 -14.27
N GLY A 58 -10.72 15.22 -15.29
CA GLY A 58 -9.30 14.86 -15.32
C GLY A 58 -8.89 13.91 -14.22
N HIS A 59 -7.87 14.26 -13.46
CA HIS A 59 -7.32 13.47 -12.35
C HIS A 59 -7.92 13.81 -10.98
N LYS A 60 -8.96 14.67 -10.91
CA LYS A 60 -9.60 14.96 -9.63
C LYS A 60 -10.12 13.71 -8.97
N GLU A 61 -9.87 13.60 -7.68
CA GLU A 61 -10.44 12.52 -6.87
C GLU A 61 -11.98 12.62 -6.87
N ARG A 62 -12.65 11.48 -6.82
CA ARG A 62 -14.09 11.42 -6.61
C ARG A 62 -14.42 11.93 -5.20
N ALA A 63 -15.63 12.41 -5.01
CA ALA A 63 -16.13 12.73 -3.67
C ALA A 63 -16.09 11.49 -2.77
N GLN A 64 -15.72 11.70 -1.52
CA GLN A 64 -15.74 10.65 -0.52
C GLN A 64 -17.05 10.67 0.25
N LYS A 65 -17.55 9.47 0.60
CA LYS A 65 -18.76 9.24 1.40
C LYS A 65 -18.49 8.13 2.41
N PHE A 66 -18.76 8.45 3.69
CA PHE A 66 -18.58 7.52 4.81
C PHE A 66 -19.84 7.45 5.69
N ASP A 67 -21.01 7.85 5.16
CA ASP A 67 -22.28 7.65 5.85
C ASP A 67 -22.71 6.18 5.79
N LYS A 68 -23.52 5.77 6.74
CA LYS A 68 -23.96 4.38 6.95
C LYS A 68 -24.57 3.75 5.69
N GLU A 69 -25.45 4.49 5.01
CA GLU A 69 -26.15 3.99 3.82
C GLU A 69 -25.18 3.73 2.68
N PHE A 70 -24.24 4.66 2.47
CA PHE A 70 -23.21 4.51 1.44
C PHE A 70 -22.27 3.35 1.74
N VAL A 71 -21.75 3.25 2.97
CA VAL A 71 -20.82 2.17 3.37
C VAL A 71 -21.43 0.79 3.16
N LYS A 72 -22.71 0.61 3.57
CA LYS A 72 -23.44 -0.64 3.35
C LYS A 72 -23.65 -0.93 1.88
N TYR A 73 -24.05 0.07 1.10
CA TYR A 73 -24.25 -0.07 -0.33
C TYR A 73 -22.94 -0.44 -1.04
N ALA A 74 -21.84 0.27 -0.77
CA ALA A 74 -20.53 -0.01 -1.33
C ALA A 74 -20.04 -1.44 -1.02
N CYS A 75 -20.22 -1.89 0.24
CA CYS A 75 -19.91 -3.25 0.64
C CYS A 75 -20.68 -4.29 -0.19
N GLU A 76 -21.99 -4.12 -0.35
CA GLU A 76 -22.82 -5.01 -1.18
C GLU A 76 -22.38 -5.04 -2.64
N GLN A 77 -21.97 -3.89 -3.19
CA GLN A 77 -21.46 -3.84 -4.56
C GLN A 77 -20.10 -4.54 -4.68
N SER A 78 -19.20 -4.37 -3.72
CA SER A 78 -17.91 -5.08 -3.68
C SER A 78 -18.11 -6.60 -3.58
N LEU A 79 -19.00 -7.07 -2.72
CA LEU A 79 -19.35 -8.50 -2.62
C LEU A 79 -19.87 -9.06 -3.94
N ARG A 80 -20.71 -8.32 -4.66
CA ARG A 80 -21.23 -8.73 -5.97
C ARG A 80 -20.12 -8.82 -7.03
N ARG A 81 -19.23 -7.81 -7.11
CA ARG A 81 -18.10 -7.81 -8.05
C ARG A 81 -17.10 -8.91 -7.73
N LEU A 82 -16.82 -9.13 -6.47
CA LEU A 82 -15.94 -10.21 -5.98
C LEU A 82 -16.57 -11.60 -6.08
N GLY A 83 -17.90 -11.70 -6.27
CA GLY A 83 -18.60 -12.98 -6.38
C GLY A 83 -18.50 -13.83 -5.11
N THR A 84 -18.54 -13.23 -3.94
CA THR A 84 -18.35 -13.87 -2.65
C THR A 84 -19.31 -13.30 -1.60
N ASP A 85 -19.55 -14.07 -0.55
CA ASP A 85 -20.44 -13.67 0.55
C ASP A 85 -19.71 -12.86 1.64
N TYR A 86 -18.38 -12.80 1.59
CA TYR A 86 -17.57 -12.08 2.58
C TYR A 86 -16.30 -11.47 1.99
N ILE A 87 -15.86 -10.36 2.60
CA ILE A 87 -14.58 -9.70 2.37
C ILE A 87 -13.71 -9.96 3.61
N ASP A 88 -12.44 -10.35 3.41
CA ASP A 88 -11.57 -10.61 4.56
C ASP A 88 -11.15 -9.33 5.28
N LEU A 89 -10.76 -8.29 4.52
CA LEU A 89 -10.40 -6.98 5.07
C LEU A 89 -11.03 -5.85 4.26
N TYR A 90 -11.90 -5.06 4.90
CA TYR A 90 -12.60 -3.94 4.30
C TYR A 90 -12.05 -2.62 4.84
N GLN A 91 -11.46 -1.78 3.99
CA GLN A 91 -10.65 -0.64 4.42
C GLN A 91 -11.28 0.69 4.01
N ALA A 92 -11.37 1.65 4.94
CA ALA A 92 -11.70 3.03 4.61
C ALA A 92 -10.54 3.68 3.82
N HIS A 93 -10.81 4.12 2.59
CA HIS A 93 -9.79 4.54 1.63
C HIS A 93 -9.50 6.03 1.73
N ASN A 94 -8.28 6.42 2.08
CA ASN A 94 -7.83 7.79 2.20
C ASN A 94 -8.78 8.67 3.07
N ILE A 95 -9.29 8.07 4.14
CA ILE A 95 -10.26 8.72 5.03
C ILE A 95 -9.61 9.86 5.81
N LYS A 96 -10.29 11.01 5.92
CA LYS A 96 -9.82 12.17 6.67
C LYS A 96 -10.21 12.11 8.14
N LEU A 97 -9.49 12.85 8.97
CA LEU A 97 -9.69 12.88 10.43
C LEU A 97 -11.16 13.13 10.81
N ALA A 98 -11.82 14.08 10.16
CA ALA A 98 -13.23 14.41 10.44
C ALA A 98 -14.20 13.22 10.25
N ASP A 99 -13.92 12.32 9.32
CA ASP A 99 -14.70 11.09 9.12
C ASP A 99 -14.22 9.96 10.02
N LEU A 100 -12.93 9.90 10.35
CA LEU A 100 -12.39 8.98 11.36
C LEU A 100 -12.98 9.22 12.75
N GLU A 101 -13.33 10.45 13.10
CA GLU A 101 -13.95 10.81 14.38
C GLU A 101 -15.43 10.39 14.49
N ARG A 102 -16.08 9.96 13.40
CA ARG A 102 -17.49 9.57 13.38
C ARG A 102 -17.69 8.15 13.87
N ASP A 103 -18.31 7.99 15.02
CA ASP A 103 -18.64 6.66 15.59
C ASP A 103 -19.58 5.88 14.68
N GLU A 104 -20.53 6.55 14.00
CA GLU A 104 -21.48 5.90 13.06
C GLU A 104 -20.77 5.04 12.00
N LEU A 105 -19.62 5.48 11.49
CA LEU A 105 -18.83 4.70 10.53
C LEU A 105 -18.39 3.37 11.13
N PHE A 106 -17.77 3.41 12.30
CA PHE A 106 -17.24 2.21 12.95
C PHE A 106 -18.34 1.29 13.45
N GLU A 107 -19.44 1.82 14.00
CA GLU A 107 -20.65 1.04 14.32
C GLU A 107 -21.21 0.33 13.06
N THR A 108 -21.15 0.97 11.90
CA THR A 108 -21.57 0.38 10.62
C THR A 108 -20.63 -0.76 10.20
N LEU A 109 -19.32 -0.60 10.35
CA LEU A 109 -18.35 -1.64 10.06
C LEU A 109 -18.47 -2.84 11.00
N GLU A 110 -18.68 -2.59 12.30
CA GLU A 110 -18.98 -3.63 13.30
C GLU A 110 -20.28 -4.38 12.96
N GLN A 111 -21.30 -3.67 12.49
CA GLN A 111 -22.53 -4.31 12.03
C GLN A 111 -22.28 -5.22 10.81
N LEU A 112 -21.52 -4.76 9.80
CA LEU A 112 -21.16 -5.58 8.63
C LEU A 112 -20.35 -6.82 9.04
N GLN A 113 -19.48 -6.68 10.03
CA GLN A 113 -18.72 -7.78 10.60
C GLN A 113 -19.62 -8.77 11.34
N PHE A 114 -20.55 -8.30 12.15
CA PHE A 114 -21.55 -9.13 12.82
C PHE A 114 -22.45 -9.87 11.83
N GLU A 115 -22.82 -9.23 10.70
CA GLU A 115 -23.59 -9.84 9.61
C GLU A 115 -22.75 -10.86 8.80
N GLY A 116 -21.45 -10.99 9.06
CA GLY A 116 -20.54 -11.88 8.35
C GLY A 116 -20.14 -11.43 6.94
N LYS A 117 -20.47 -10.21 6.54
CA LYS A 117 -20.14 -9.64 5.23
C LYS A 117 -18.69 -9.22 5.13
N ILE A 118 -18.08 -8.83 6.24
CA ILE A 118 -16.66 -8.57 6.35
C ILE A 118 -16.10 -9.35 7.54
N ARG A 119 -14.86 -9.83 7.45
CA ARG A 119 -14.19 -10.50 8.58
C ARG A 119 -13.48 -9.52 9.47
N HIS A 120 -12.79 -8.55 8.87
CA HIS A 120 -12.06 -7.50 9.53
C HIS A 120 -12.26 -6.18 8.80
N TYR A 121 -12.06 -5.07 9.51
CA TYR A 121 -12.00 -3.76 8.89
C TYR A 121 -10.73 -3.02 9.28
N GLY A 122 -10.33 -2.08 8.45
CA GLY A 122 -9.10 -1.30 8.59
C GLY A 122 -9.20 0.05 7.92
N VAL A 123 -8.07 0.74 7.89
CA VAL A 123 -7.91 2.05 7.24
C VAL A 123 -6.72 2.00 6.28
N ALA A 124 -6.92 2.46 5.05
CA ALA A 124 -5.82 2.76 4.13
C ALA A 124 -5.57 4.26 4.16
N LEU A 125 -4.44 4.67 4.75
CA LEU A 125 -4.07 6.09 4.84
C LEU A 125 -3.74 6.67 3.47
N GLY A 126 -3.83 7.98 3.34
CA GLY A 126 -3.59 8.68 2.08
C GLY A 126 -2.16 8.58 1.55
N PRO A 127 -1.93 9.02 0.30
CA PRO A 127 -0.65 8.86 -0.39
C PRO A 127 0.42 9.85 0.04
N ASP A 128 0.07 10.91 0.77
CA ASP A 128 1.01 11.95 1.17
C ASP A 128 1.69 11.63 2.50
N ILE A 129 2.87 12.20 2.69
CA ILE A 129 3.65 12.08 3.94
C ILE A 129 2.93 12.80 5.11
N GLY A 130 1.92 13.62 4.83
CA GLY A 130 1.24 14.48 5.80
C GLY A 130 0.10 13.86 6.61
N TRP A 131 -0.16 12.55 6.50
CA TRP A 131 -1.28 11.88 7.16
C TRP A 131 -0.97 11.42 8.60
N VAL A 132 -0.30 12.27 9.37
CA VAL A 132 0.15 11.94 10.73
C VAL A 132 -1.03 11.84 11.68
N GLU A 133 -1.93 12.83 11.65
CA GLU A 133 -3.08 12.90 12.57
C GLU A 133 -4.05 11.75 12.33
N GLU A 134 -4.36 11.46 11.06
CA GLU A 134 -5.22 10.34 10.68
C GLU A 134 -4.62 9.00 11.10
N GLY A 135 -3.30 8.82 10.90
CA GLY A 135 -2.61 7.60 11.28
C GLY A 135 -2.60 7.40 12.80
N GLU A 136 -2.25 8.43 13.56
CA GLU A 136 -2.26 8.37 15.02
C GLU A 136 -3.67 8.12 15.58
N TYR A 137 -4.66 8.83 15.07
CA TYR A 137 -6.04 8.65 15.47
C TYR A 137 -6.53 7.22 15.18
N THR A 138 -6.25 6.72 13.99
CA THR A 138 -6.58 5.34 13.60
C THR A 138 -5.99 4.32 14.57
N LEU A 139 -4.70 4.45 14.87
CA LEU A 139 -3.96 3.46 15.65
C LEU A 139 -4.24 3.54 17.16
N THR A 140 -4.68 4.70 17.68
CA THR A 140 -4.86 4.90 19.12
C THR A 140 -6.30 5.06 19.57
N GLN A 141 -7.22 5.47 18.67
CA GLN A 141 -8.61 5.79 19.02
C GLN A 141 -9.61 4.85 18.36
N ARG A 142 -9.21 4.03 17.39
CA ARG A 142 -10.09 3.10 16.68
C ARG A 142 -9.61 1.66 16.84
N GLN A 143 -10.55 0.73 17.03
CA GLN A 143 -10.27 -0.70 17.13
C GLN A 143 -10.27 -1.32 15.73
N VAL A 144 -9.25 -0.98 14.92
CA VAL A 144 -9.10 -1.53 13.58
C VAL A 144 -8.16 -2.74 13.58
N ALA A 145 -8.39 -3.70 12.70
CA ALA A 145 -7.48 -4.84 12.54
C ALA A 145 -6.18 -4.45 11.85
N SER A 146 -6.23 -3.45 10.96
CA SER A 146 -5.05 -3.02 10.22
C SER A 146 -5.10 -1.56 9.79
N ALA A 147 -3.91 -0.99 9.57
CA ALA A 147 -3.71 0.26 8.86
C ALA A 147 -2.73 0.06 7.70
N GLN A 148 -3.10 0.54 6.50
CA GLN A 148 -2.23 0.49 5.33
C GLN A 148 -1.46 1.81 5.22
N VAL A 149 -0.12 1.72 5.17
CA VAL A 149 0.80 2.86 5.25
C VAL A 149 1.85 2.79 4.16
N ILE A 150 2.43 3.93 3.78
CA ILE A 150 3.65 3.96 2.98
C ILE A 150 4.83 3.74 3.91
N TYR A 151 5.66 2.74 3.61
CA TYR A 151 6.93 2.53 4.28
C TYR A 151 7.92 1.87 3.33
N SER A 152 9.07 2.49 3.18
CA SER A 152 10.18 2.00 2.35
C SER A 152 11.51 2.51 2.88
N ILE A 153 12.62 2.05 2.33
CA ILE A 153 13.96 2.60 2.65
C ILE A 153 13.99 4.12 2.46
N MET A 154 13.29 4.63 1.43
CA MET A 154 13.31 6.05 1.06
C MET A 154 12.23 6.90 1.73
N GLU A 155 11.20 6.26 2.31
CA GLU A 155 10.01 6.91 2.86
C GLU A 155 9.70 6.25 4.20
N GLN A 156 10.34 6.73 5.29
CA GLN A 156 10.22 6.11 6.61
C GLN A 156 9.30 6.87 7.56
N ASP A 157 9.16 8.18 7.40
CA ASP A 157 8.21 8.98 8.18
C ASP A 157 6.90 9.22 7.39
N PRO A 158 5.75 9.23 8.04
CA PRO A 158 5.51 9.07 9.49
C PRO A 158 5.44 7.59 9.96
N ALA A 159 5.69 6.63 9.07
CA ALA A 159 5.48 5.20 9.34
C ALA A 159 6.34 4.69 10.53
N LYS A 160 7.53 5.19 10.76
CA LYS A 160 8.33 4.87 11.97
C LYS A 160 7.55 5.13 13.27
N ARG A 161 6.78 6.20 13.31
CA ARG A 161 5.92 6.51 14.45
C ARG A 161 4.72 5.56 14.51
N PHE A 162 4.12 5.24 13.36
CA PHE A 162 2.99 4.31 13.28
C PHE A 162 3.36 2.88 13.66
N ILE A 163 4.56 2.42 13.30
CA ILE A 163 5.09 1.10 13.67
C ILE A 163 5.03 0.91 15.19
N ARG A 164 5.52 1.88 15.95
CA ARG A 164 5.48 1.84 17.41
C ARG A 164 4.06 1.88 17.97
N LEU A 165 3.21 2.78 17.46
CA LEU A 165 1.82 2.88 17.91
C LEU A 165 1.01 1.62 17.56
N ALA A 166 1.27 1.02 16.42
CA ALA A 166 0.63 -0.22 15.99
C ALA A 166 1.03 -1.40 16.90
N GLU A 167 2.29 -1.48 17.29
CA GLU A 167 2.78 -2.48 18.24
C GLU A 167 2.14 -2.32 19.63
N GLU A 168 2.06 -1.07 20.15
CA GLU A 168 1.44 -0.74 21.42
C GLU A 168 -0.07 -1.03 21.47
N ASN A 169 -0.76 -0.96 20.33
CA ASN A 169 -2.22 -1.12 20.21
C ASN A 169 -2.65 -2.42 19.48
N GLU A 170 -1.72 -3.32 19.19
CA GLU A 170 -1.97 -4.61 18.54
C GLU A 170 -2.65 -4.48 17.16
N VAL A 171 -2.30 -3.44 16.39
CA VAL A 171 -2.79 -3.21 15.02
C VAL A 171 -1.76 -3.69 14.00
N GLY A 172 -2.19 -4.49 13.01
CA GLY A 172 -1.32 -4.92 11.92
C GLY A 172 -1.10 -3.81 10.90
N LEU A 173 0.15 -3.55 10.50
CA LEU A 173 0.44 -2.62 9.41
C LEU A 173 0.61 -3.37 8.08
N LEU A 174 -0.01 -2.83 7.03
CA LEU A 174 0.20 -3.24 5.66
C LEU A 174 1.07 -2.18 4.98
N SER A 175 2.29 -2.55 4.60
CA SER A 175 3.17 -1.62 3.90
C SER A 175 2.93 -1.64 2.40
N ARG A 176 2.61 -0.50 1.82
CA ARG A 176 2.56 -0.29 0.37
C ARG A 176 3.75 0.53 -0.11
N VAL A 177 4.02 0.49 -1.41
CA VAL A 177 5.12 1.20 -2.08
C VAL A 177 6.51 0.81 -1.53
N PRO A 178 6.80 -0.46 -1.22
CA PRO A 178 8.07 -0.87 -0.63
C PRO A 178 9.27 -0.52 -1.49
N HIS A 179 9.07 -0.42 -2.80
CA HIS A 179 10.11 -0.09 -3.79
C HIS A 179 10.22 1.41 -4.10
N ALA A 180 9.61 2.29 -3.28
CA ALA A 180 9.68 3.75 -3.45
C ALA A 180 9.39 4.18 -4.91
N SER A 181 8.18 3.85 -5.41
CA SER A 181 7.78 4.13 -6.81
C SER A 181 8.71 3.52 -7.86
N ASN A 182 9.19 2.30 -7.62
CA ASN A 182 10.11 1.51 -8.44
C ASN A 182 11.56 2.02 -8.49
N THR A 183 11.93 3.04 -7.71
CA THR A 183 13.34 3.49 -7.67
C THR A 183 14.29 2.44 -7.11
N LEU A 184 13.77 1.51 -6.29
CA LEU A 184 14.53 0.42 -5.66
C LEU A 184 14.41 -0.92 -6.41
N THR A 185 13.95 -0.94 -7.67
CA THR A 185 13.82 -2.20 -8.45
C THR A 185 14.95 -2.41 -9.45
N GLY A 186 15.77 -1.39 -9.70
CA GLY A 186 16.73 -1.40 -10.81
C GLY A 186 16.14 -0.94 -12.16
N GLU A 187 14.83 -0.65 -12.25
CA GLU A 187 14.16 -0.19 -13.48
C GLU A 187 14.85 1.04 -14.09
N PHE A 188 15.47 1.88 -13.25
CA PHE A 188 16.08 3.14 -13.70
C PHE A 188 17.61 3.12 -13.72
N ASP A 189 18.25 1.97 -13.57
CA ASP A 189 19.71 1.85 -13.55
C ASP A 189 20.33 2.20 -14.90
N ASP A 190 19.65 1.95 -16.02
CA ASP A 190 20.10 2.24 -17.38
C ASP A 190 19.75 3.66 -17.86
N GLY A 191 19.09 4.47 -17.02
CA GLY A 191 18.72 5.85 -17.31
C GLY A 191 17.31 6.22 -16.85
N LEU A 192 17.05 7.53 -16.80
CA LEU A 192 15.75 8.02 -16.34
C LEU A 192 14.72 7.95 -17.48
N PRO A 193 13.54 7.32 -17.26
CA PRO A 193 12.49 7.24 -18.25
C PRO A 193 11.73 8.55 -18.39
N THR A 194 11.03 8.69 -19.51
CA THR A 194 9.90 9.62 -19.62
C THR A 194 8.63 8.82 -19.36
N PHE A 195 7.87 9.21 -18.37
CA PHE A 195 6.61 8.55 -18.03
C PHE A 195 5.51 8.91 -19.03
N ASP A 196 4.70 7.94 -19.41
CA ASP A 196 3.50 8.18 -20.21
C ASP A 196 2.47 9.01 -19.41
N ALA A 197 1.61 9.75 -20.12
CA ALA A 197 0.68 10.68 -19.48
C ALA A 197 -0.35 10.01 -18.54
N ASP A 198 -0.60 8.72 -18.70
CA ASP A 198 -1.46 7.89 -17.87
C ASP A 198 -0.72 7.19 -16.70
N ASP A 199 0.62 7.30 -16.66
CA ASP A 199 1.39 6.83 -15.51
C ASP A 199 1.20 7.80 -14.33
N HIS A 200 0.83 7.27 -13.16
CA HIS A 200 0.64 8.07 -11.95
C HIS A 200 1.92 8.84 -11.53
N ARG A 201 3.09 8.44 -12.02
CA ARG A 201 4.38 9.11 -11.78
C ARG A 201 4.61 10.32 -12.71
N ALA A 202 3.84 10.46 -13.78
CA ALA A 202 4.01 11.54 -14.77
C ALA A 202 3.76 12.95 -14.20
N HIS A 203 3.02 13.07 -13.09
CA HIS A 203 2.78 14.33 -12.41
C HIS A 203 3.93 14.76 -11.48
N ARG A 204 4.88 13.87 -11.20
CA ARG A 204 6.06 14.21 -10.41
C ARG A 204 7.06 14.98 -11.26
N LYS A 205 7.80 15.90 -10.64
CA LYS A 205 8.86 16.64 -11.32
C LYS A 205 10.02 15.68 -11.68
N ASN A 206 10.70 15.91 -12.80
CA ASN A 206 11.85 15.08 -13.20
C ASN A 206 12.96 15.09 -12.14
N GLU A 207 13.15 16.24 -11.48
CA GLU A 207 14.12 16.43 -10.40
C GLU A 207 13.89 15.46 -9.24
N TRP A 208 12.63 15.07 -8.99
CA TRP A 208 12.32 14.06 -7.96
C TRP A 208 13.02 12.72 -8.25
N LEU A 209 12.96 12.25 -9.50
CA LEU A 209 13.57 10.97 -9.86
C LEU A 209 15.09 11.03 -9.82
N GLU A 210 15.69 12.15 -10.26
CA GLU A 210 17.13 12.38 -10.17
C GLU A 210 17.61 12.33 -8.72
N GLU A 211 16.92 12.99 -7.80
CA GLU A 211 17.23 12.97 -6.37
C GLU A 211 17.01 11.58 -5.76
N ALA A 212 15.93 10.90 -6.14
CA ALA A 212 15.69 9.54 -5.70
C ALA A 212 16.81 8.59 -6.11
N MET A 213 17.32 8.69 -7.36
CA MET A 213 18.42 7.86 -7.82
C MET A 213 19.75 8.18 -7.16
N LYS A 214 19.98 9.43 -6.72
CA LYS A 214 21.14 9.75 -5.86
C LYS A 214 21.04 9.04 -4.52
N LYS A 215 19.84 9.01 -3.90
CA LYS A 215 19.59 8.25 -2.65
C LYS A 215 19.77 6.74 -2.87
N VAL A 216 19.27 6.20 -3.99
CA VAL A 216 19.47 4.78 -4.37
C VAL A 216 20.95 4.43 -4.44
N ALA A 217 21.78 5.30 -5.03
CA ALA A 217 23.22 5.08 -5.08
C ALA A 217 23.88 4.95 -3.68
N ARG A 218 23.33 5.64 -2.66
CA ARG A 218 23.84 5.57 -1.27
C ARG A 218 23.51 4.26 -0.57
N VAL A 219 22.45 3.57 -0.99
CA VAL A 219 22.00 2.31 -0.39
C VAL A 219 22.40 1.07 -1.20
N ARG A 220 23.20 1.22 -2.26
CA ARG A 220 23.67 0.09 -3.07
C ARG A 220 24.48 -0.96 -2.32
N PHE A 221 25.02 -0.66 -1.16
CA PHE A 221 25.67 -1.64 -0.28
C PHE A 221 24.74 -2.77 0.20
N LEU A 222 23.43 -2.57 0.09
CA LEU A 222 22.43 -3.61 0.40
C LEU A 222 22.38 -4.72 -0.67
N VAL A 223 22.84 -4.43 -1.88
CA VAL A 223 22.91 -5.45 -2.94
C VAL A 223 24.07 -6.40 -2.63
N GLN A 224 23.75 -7.67 -2.55
CA GLN A 224 24.73 -8.73 -2.39
C GLN A 224 24.75 -9.54 -3.71
N GLU A 225 25.84 -9.45 -4.45
CA GLU A 225 25.99 -10.15 -5.73
C GLU A 225 25.58 -11.62 -5.60
N ASP A 226 24.78 -12.10 -6.54
CA ASP A 226 24.25 -13.46 -6.63
C ASP A 226 23.30 -13.93 -5.52
N THR A 227 23.03 -13.10 -4.49
CA THR A 227 22.23 -13.56 -3.35
C THR A 227 21.05 -12.66 -2.97
N ARG A 228 21.16 -11.34 -3.13
CA ARG A 228 20.10 -10.40 -2.77
C ARG A 228 20.12 -9.16 -3.65
N THR A 229 19.05 -8.93 -4.40
CA THR A 229 18.87 -7.73 -5.24
C THR A 229 18.48 -6.50 -4.40
N MET A 230 18.43 -5.33 -5.04
CA MET A 230 17.93 -4.11 -4.40
C MET A 230 16.43 -4.23 -4.09
N ALA A 231 15.62 -4.79 -4.99
CA ALA A 231 14.19 -5.01 -4.77
C ALA A 231 13.94 -5.96 -3.59
N GLN A 232 14.70 -7.04 -3.50
CA GLN A 232 14.64 -7.96 -2.37
C GLN A 232 15.09 -7.30 -1.06
N SER A 233 16.13 -6.46 -1.11
CA SER A 233 16.58 -5.68 0.05
C SER A 233 15.50 -4.72 0.54
N ALA A 234 14.76 -4.08 -0.36
CA ALA A 234 13.66 -3.19 -0.01
C ALA A 234 12.52 -3.94 0.70
N ILE A 235 12.17 -5.15 0.25
CA ILE A 235 11.17 -6.01 0.92
C ILE A 235 11.67 -6.46 2.30
N GLN A 236 12.91 -6.92 2.40
CA GLN A 236 13.52 -7.35 3.65
C GLN A 236 13.56 -6.22 4.69
N PHE A 237 13.89 -4.99 4.27
CA PHE A 237 13.86 -3.81 5.14
C PHE A 237 12.48 -3.59 5.76
N VAL A 238 11.44 -3.66 4.94
CA VAL A 238 10.06 -3.47 5.39
C VAL A 238 9.63 -4.57 6.35
N LEU A 239 9.90 -5.82 6.02
CA LEU A 239 9.52 -6.99 6.82
C LEU A 239 10.31 -7.14 8.13
N LYS A 240 11.41 -6.41 8.29
CA LYS A 240 12.16 -6.37 9.57
C LYS A 240 11.36 -5.72 10.72
N GLN A 241 10.29 -5.00 10.41
CA GLN A 241 9.44 -4.33 11.40
C GLN A 241 8.35 -5.28 11.91
N PRO A 242 8.30 -5.62 13.22
CA PRO A 242 7.40 -6.64 13.75
C PRO A 242 5.91 -6.35 13.54
N SER A 243 5.50 -5.08 13.57
CA SER A 243 4.10 -4.67 13.35
C SER A 243 3.67 -4.70 11.88
N ILE A 244 4.62 -4.81 10.94
CA ILE A 244 4.28 -4.95 9.52
C ILE A 244 3.97 -6.41 9.21
N ILE A 245 2.68 -6.71 9.05
CA ILE A 245 2.16 -8.06 8.85
C ILE A 245 2.14 -8.50 7.39
N SER A 246 2.21 -7.54 6.46
CA SER A 246 2.31 -7.83 5.02
C SER A 246 2.90 -6.64 4.27
N VAL A 247 3.58 -6.94 3.18
CA VAL A 247 4.10 -5.97 2.21
C VAL A 247 3.36 -6.12 0.89
N LEU A 248 3.01 -5.00 0.27
CA LEU A 248 2.20 -4.93 -0.95
C LEU A 248 3.05 -4.37 -2.12
N PRO A 249 3.94 -5.15 -2.72
CA PRO A 249 4.68 -4.74 -3.90
C PRO A 249 3.77 -4.79 -5.13
N ASN A 250 3.99 -3.86 -6.06
CA ASN A 250 3.42 -3.95 -7.39
C ASN A 250 4.35 -4.77 -8.27
N PHE A 251 3.80 -5.73 -9.01
CA PHE A 251 4.54 -6.46 -10.05
C PHE A 251 3.71 -6.52 -11.33
N THR A 252 4.37 -6.41 -12.47
CA THR A 252 3.74 -6.34 -13.80
C THR A 252 4.05 -7.56 -14.66
N ASN A 253 5.02 -8.35 -14.26
CA ASN A 253 5.47 -9.52 -14.99
C ASN A 253 5.94 -10.65 -14.06
N LEU A 254 6.18 -11.83 -14.63
CA LEU A 254 6.55 -13.03 -13.89
C LEU A 254 7.96 -12.95 -13.30
N SER A 255 8.87 -12.19 -13.91
CA SER A 255 10.23 -12.02 -13.38
C SER A 255 10.23 -11.25 -12.08
N GLU A 256 9.51 -10.11 -12.04
CA GLU A 256 9.33 -9.31 -10.84
C GLU A 256 8.61 -10.11 -9.74
N LEU A 257 7.54 -10.84 -10.10
CA LEU A 257 6.83 -11.69 -9.14
C LEU A 257 7.78 -12.67 -8.45
N LYS A 258 8.59 -13.41 -9.21
CA LYS A 258 9.54 -14.39 -8.68
C LYS A 258 10.65 -13.74 -7.86
N GLU A 259 11.17 -12.61 -8.32
CA GLU A 259 12.18 -11.85 -7.59
C GLU A 259 11.64 -11.41 -6.22
N TYR A 260 10.41 -10.88 -6.17
CA TYR A 260 9.84 -10.36 -4.93
C TYR A 260 9.43 -11.46 -3.95
N THR A 261 8.86 -12.57 -4.44
CA THR A 261 8.51 -13.70 -3.57
C THR A 261 9.75 -14.38 -3.00
N SER A 262 10.82 -14.52 -3.79
CA SER A 262 12.08 -15.07 -3.31
C SER A 262 12.84 -14.17 -2.32
N ALA A 263 12.39 -12.93 -2.07
CA ALA A 263 12.98 -12.08 -1.04
C ALA A 263 13.03 -12.76 0.34
N LEU A 264 12.04 -13.61 0.65
CA LEU A 264 12.00 -14.36 1.91
C LEU A 264 13.09 -15.43 2.04
N GLU A 265 13.71 -15.82 0.95
CA GLU A 265 14.78 -16.82 0.88
C GLU A 265 16.18 -16.17 0.84
N THR A 266 16.24 -14.84 0.69
CA THR A 266 17.50 -14.10 0.64
C THR A 266 18.03 -13.79 2.05
N PRO A 267 19.35 -13.50 2.21
CA PRO A 267 19.89 -13.04 3.48
C PRO A 267 19.13 -11.80 4.01
N GLU A 268 18.79 -11.82 5.28
CA GLU A 268 18.15 -10.70 5.96
C GLU A 268 19.09 -9.47 5.99
N ILE A 269 18.48 -8.27 6.12
CA ILE A 269 19.23 -7.05 6.41
C ILE A 269 19.94 -7.21 7.75
N SER A 270 21.28 -7.21 7.74
CA SER A 270 22.10 -7.34 8.94
C SER A 270 21.97 -6.11 9.84
N ASP A 271 22.36 -6.24 11.10
CA ASP A 271 22.35 -5.11 12.03
C ASP A 271 23.34 -4.00 11.61
N GLU A 272 24.45 -4.35 10.95
CA GLU A 272 25.39 -3.38 10.39
C GLU A 272 24.80 -2.62 9.21
N GLU A 273 24.08 -3.33 8.31
CA GLU A 273 23.36 -2.71 7.19
C GLU A 273 22.24 -1.80 7.70
N GLN A 274 21.50 -2.25 8.73
CA GLN A 274 20.44 -1.44 9.35
C GLN A 274 20.99 -0.18 9.99
N ALA A 275 22.05 -0.27 10.79
CA ALA A 275 22.68 0.88 11.43
C ALA A 275 23.14 1.92 10.40
N LYS A 276 23.70 1.45 9.26
CA LYS A 276 24.08 2.33 8.16
C LYS A 276 22.89 2.98 7.47
N LEU A 277 21.77 2.25 7.32
CA LEU A 277 20.53 2.83 6.79
C LEU A 277 19.97 3.90 7.72
N ASP A 278 19.99 3.66 9.02
CA ASP A 278 19.51 4.62 10.03
C ASP A 278 20.36 5.90 10.01
N GLU A 279 21.68 5.78 9.92
CA GLU A 279 22.59 6.93 9.76
C GLU A 279 22.29 7.71 8.47
N LEU A 280 22.13 7.01 7.35
CA LEU A 280 21.79 7.65 6.07
C LEU A 280 20.43 8.36 6.13
N TRP A 281 19.44 7.76 6.78
CA TRP A 281 18.13 8.37 6.97
C TRP A 281 18.22 9.66 7.81
N GLU A 282 18.93 9.64 8.93
CA GLU A 282 19.12 10.80 9.80
C GLU A 282 19.81 11.99 9.09
N HIS A 283 20.64 11.70 8.10
CA HIS A 283 21.38 12.71 7.33
C HIS A 283 20.76 12.97 5.92
N GLY A 284 19.49 12.57 5.69
CA GLY A 284 18.83 12.78 4.40
C GLY A 284 19.57 12.12 3.23
N PHE A 285 20.22 10.97 3.46
CA PHE A 285 21.07 10.24 2.51
C PHE A 285 22.26 11.06 2.00
N ASP A 286 22.69 12.13 2.69
CA ASP A 286 23.68 13.13 2.23
C ASP A 286 23.33 13.73 0.85
N VAL A 287 22.05 13.86 0.54
CA VAL A 287 21.51 14.46 -0.66
C VAL A 287 20.66 15.65 -0.24
N SER A 288 20.80 16.78 -0.94
CA SER A 288 19.94 17.93 -0.69
C SER A 288 18.48 17.55 -0.94
N GLU A 289 17.58 17.94 -0.04
CA GLU A 289 16.17 17.70 -0.24
C GLU A 289 15.69 18.38 -1.53
N PRO A 290 14.93 17.68 -2.38
CA PRO A 290 14.31 18.29 -3.55
C PRO A 290 13.23 19.29 -3.11
N GLU A 291 12.97 20.27 -3.94
CA GLU A 291 11.74 21.08 -3.82
C GLU A 291 10.49 20.17 -3.82
N PRO A 292 9.31 20.65 -3.36
CA PRO A 292 8.09 19.85 -3.24
C PRO A 292 7.86 18.91 -4.43
N GLN A 293 7.59 17.64 -4.13
CA GLN A 293 7.56 16.55 -5.12
C GLN A 293 6.40 16.67 -6.13
N PHE A 294 5.41 17.51 -5.83
CA PHE A 294 4.21 17.66 -6.65
C PHE A 294 4.21 19.02 -7.35
N ARG A 295 3.75 19.04 -8.60
CA ARG A 295 3.41 20.30 -9.27
C ARG A 295 2.17 20.85 -8.59
N GLU A 296 2.16 22.15 -8.26
CA GLU A 296 0.92 22.82 -7.90
C GLU A 296 -0.06 22.67 -9.08
N ILE A 297 -1.23 22.09 -8.80
CA ILE A 297 -2.31 21.87 -9.77
C ILE A 297 -3.15 23.16 -9.85
#